data_96e8b1b68a5a4a77bf6559d5b232a8f4
#
_entry.id   96e8b1b68a5a4a77bf6559d5b232a8f4
#
_cell.length_a   1.000
_cell.length_b   1.000
_cell.length_c   1.000
_cell.angle_alpha   90.00
_cell.angle_beta   90.00
_cell.angle_gamma   90.00
#
_symmetry.space_group_name_H-M   'P 1'
#
loop_
_entity.id
_entity.type
_entity.pdbx_description
1 polymer ?
#
loop_
_entity_poly.entity_id
_entity_poly.type
_entity_poly.pdbx_seq_one_letter_code
_entity_poly.pdbx_strand_id
1 'polypeptide(L)'
;EKLIPDPYLWGGGFHELKNEGFLNIHSDFNLHPELKLNRRINLLIYLNKDWQENYGGSLELWDKKMKHCVKKITPIFNRVVIFNTNDFSFHGNPEKIKHPKKISRKSIALYYYTNGRPNNEIMNEINQTTIFQKRPNTNDIKSKSITYKKLFGKFYIKKKIIL
;
A
#
# COMPACT_ATOMS: atom_id res chain seq x y z
N GLU A 1 -21.51 -3.61 -7.87
CA GLU A 1 -21.02 -2.25 -7.50
C GLU A 1 -20.30 -1.61 -8.70
N LYS A 2 -20.59 -0.33 -8.94
CA LYS A 2 -19.86 0.43 -9.97
C LYS A 2 -18.54 0.93 -9.39
N LEU A 3 -17.42 0.47 -9.94
CA LEU A 3 -16.09 0.94 -9.58
C LEU A 3 -15.81 2.29 -10.24
N ILE A 4 -15.34 3.24 -9.46
CA ILE A 4 -14.99 4.60 -9.87
C ILE A 4 -13.47 4.74 -9.73
N PRO A 5 -12.72 4.98 -10.81
CA PRO A 5 -11.28 5.23 -10.72
C PRO A 5 -11.01 6.56 -10.03
N ASP A 6 -9.88 6.65 -9.33
CA ASP A 6 -9.44 7.90 -8.71
C ASP A 6 -8.86 8.84 -9.78
N PRO A 7 -9.54 9.95 -10.12
CA PRO A 7 -9.04 10.89 -11.13
C PRO A 7 -7.88 11.73 -10.61
N TYR A 8 -7.68 11.79 -9.29
CA TYR A 8 -6.66 12.60 -8.64
C TYR A 8 -5.41 11.79 -8.28
N LEU A 9 -5.46 10.46 -8.42
CA LEU A 9 -4.40 9.54 -7.96
C LEU A 9 -3.97 9.83 -6.52
N TRP A 10 -4.94 10.06 -5.61
CA TRP A 10 -4.66 10.39 -4.21
C TRP A 10 -3.94 9.24 -3.50
N GLY A 11 -2.65 9.44 -3.21
CA GLY A 11 -1.77 8.40 -2.71
C GLY A 11 -1.40 7.31 -3.71
N GLY A 12 -1.91 7.39 -4.94
CA GLY A 12 -1.62 6.49 -6.06
C GLY A 12 -0.56 7.03 -7.02
N GLY A 13 -0.50 6.47 -8.24
CA GLY A 13 0.44 6.83 -9.28
C GLY A 13 1.74 6.03 -9.22
N PHE A 14 2.85 6.64 -9.61
CA PHE A 14 4.17 5.99 -9.58
C PHE A 14 4.74 5.96 -8.16
N HIS A 15 5.07 4.75 -7.71
CA HIS A 15 5.74 4.52 -6.43
C HIS A 15 7.15 4.00 -6.65
N GLU A 16 8.10 4.59 -5.96
CA GLU A 16 9.49 4.15 -5.95
C GLU A 16 9.97 3.94 -4.52
N LEU A 17 10.56 2.77 -4.26
CA LEU A 17 11.30 2.48 -3.04
C LEU A 17 12.76 2.23 -3.39
N LYS A 18 13.63 3.06 -2.85
CA LYS A 18 15.08 2.91 -3.02
C LYS A 18 15.63 1.73 -2.22
N ASN A 19 16.87 1.36 -2.49
CA ASN A 19 17.58 0.36 -1.69
C ASN A 19 17.50 0.73 -0.19
N GLU A 20 17.42 -0.26 0.70
CA GLU A 20 17.10 -0.13 2.14
C GLU A 20 15.67 0.40 2.45
N GLY A 21 14.90 0.77 1.43
CA GLY A 21 13.50 1.18 1.61
C GLY A 21 12.58 0.02 1.96
N PHE A 22 11.55 0.29 2.74
CA PHE A 22 10.50 -0.65 3.11
C PHE A 22 9.20 0.12 3.42
N LEU A 23 8.10 -0.59 3.55
CA LEU A 23 6.81 -0.03 3.98
C LEU A 23 6.19 -1.02 4.97
N ASN A 24 6.05 -0.61 6.22
CA ASN A 24 5.45 -1.44 7.26
C ASN A 24 4.03 -1.87 6.90
N ILE A 25 3.59 -2.97 7.51
CA ILE A 25 2.22 -3.45 7.35
C ILE A 25 1.25 -2.37 7.85
N HIS A 26 0.21 -2.15 7.07
CA HIS A 26 -0.80 -1.13 7.34
C HIS A 26 -2.15 -1.51 6.71
N SER A 27 -3.20 -0.88 7.19
CA SER A 27 -4.44 -0.71 6.43
C SER A 27 -4.47 0.69 5.82
N ASP A 28 -4.99 0.79 4.63
CA ASP A 28 -5.12 2.07 3.93
C ASP A 28 -6.26 2.91 4.50
N PHE A 29 -6.22 4.22 4.21
CA PHE A 29 -7.41 5.05 4.38
C PHE A 29 -8.57 4.48 3.55
N ASN A 30 -9.77 4.55 4.09
CA ASN A 30 -10.95 3.92 3.52
C ASN A 30 -11.94 4.90 2.87
N LEU A 31 -11.74 6.21 3.06
CA LEU A 31 -12.57 7.26 2.47
C LEU A 31 -11.70 8.26 1.71
N HIS A 32 -12.07 8.53 0.44
CA HIS A 32 -11.39 9.56 -0.34
C HIS A 32 -11.61 10.95 0.27
N PRO A 33 -10.57 11.74 0.52
CA PRO A 33 -10.71 13.00 1.27
C PRO A 33 -11.55 14.06 0.55
N GLU A 34 -11.52 14.10 -0.78
CA GLU A 34 -12.30 15.06 -1.59
C GLU A 34 -13.61 14.46 -2.09
N LEU A 35 -13.57 13.29 -2.73
CA LEU A 35 -14.74 12.67 -3.36
C LEU A 35 -15.72 12.05 -2.36
N LYS A 36 -15.30 11.82 -1.11
CA LYS A 36 -16.10 11.13 -0.07
C LYS A 36 -16.61 9.74 -0.50
N LEU A 37 -15.88 9.10 -1.40
CA LEU A 37 -16.14 7.75 -1.87
C LEU A 37 -15.37 6.73 -1.04
N ASN A 38 -15.92 5.53 -0.91
CA ASN A 38 -15.29 4.43 -0.19
C ASN A 38 -14.20 3.79 -1.05
N ARG A 39 -12.97 3.71 -0.55
CA ARG A 39 -11.86 3.01 -1.22
C ARG A 39 -12.15 1.52 -1.23
N ARG A 40 -12.20 0.93 -2.42
CA ARG A 40 -12.69 -0.43 -2.62
C ARG A 40 -11.61 -1.40 -3.07
N ILE A 41 -10.78 -0.98 -4.03
CA ILE A 41 -9.76 -1.84 -4.66
C ILE A 41 -8.45 -1.09 -4.78
N ASN A 42 -7.37 -1.79 -4.45
CA ASN A 42 -6.02 -1.45 -4.87
C ASN A 42 -5.62 -2.32 -6.07
N LEU A 43 -5.08 -1.68 -7.08
CA LEU A 43 -4.45 -2.33 -8.22
C LEU A 43 -2.99 -1.87 -8.29
N LEU A 44 -2.06 -2.83 -8.21
CA LEU A 44 -0.63 -2.57 -8.28
C LEU A 44 -0.05 -3.23 -9.52
N ILE A 45 0.71 -2.48 -10.32
CA ILE A 45 1.45 -2.99 -11.48
C ILE A 45 2.94 -2.83 -11.19
N TYR A 46 3.68 -3.93 -11.18
CA TYR A 46 5.12 -3.91 -10.90
C TYR A 46 5.95 -3.76 -12.16
N LEU A 47 7.02 -2.96 -12.05
CA LEU A 47 7.85 -2.54 -13.19
C LEU A 47 9.32 -2.96 -13.03
N ASN A 48 9.60 -4.05 -12.32
CA ASN A 48 10.96 -4.44 -11.93
C ASN A 48 11.41 -5.68 -12.72
N LYS A 49 12.17 -5.46 -13.80
CA LYS A 49 12.80 -6.54 -14.58
C LYS A 49 13.81 -7.29 -13.71
N ASP A 50 13.89 -8.58 -13.89
CA ASP A 50 14.87 -9.48 -13.26
C ASP A 50 14.89 -9.43 -11.72
N TRP A 51 13.77 -9.01 -11.11
CA TRP A 51 13.66 -8.93 -9.66
C TRP A 51 13.55 -10.32 -9.04
N GLN A 52 14.41 -10.62 -8.09
CA GLN A 52 14.44 -11.87 -7.35
C GLN A 52 13.84 -11.68 -5.95
N GLU A 53 13.32 -12.76 -5.39
CA GLU A 53 12.69 -12.72 -4.06
C GLU A 53 13.64 -12.29 -2.96
N ASN A 54 14.90 -12.74 -3.02
CA ASN A 54 15.94 -12.40 -2.05
C ASN A 54 16.37 -10.92 -2.07
N TYR A 55 15.93 -10.14 -3.07
CA TYR A 55 16.14 -8.68 -3.08
C TYR A 55 15.19 -7.94 -2.14
N GLY A 56 14.25 -8.63 -1.48
CA GLY A 56 13.26 -8.03 -0.60
C GLY A 56 12.19 -7.25 -1.34
N GLY A 57 11.45 -6.42 -0.61
CA GLY A 57 10.40 -5.57 -1.18
C GLY A 57 9.16 -6.31 -1.68
N SER A 58 9.00 -7.60 -1.36
CA SER A 58 7.78 -8.37 -1.66
C SER A 58 6.58 -7.76 -0.94
N LEU A 59 5.43 -7.74 -1.62
CA LEU A 59 4.17 -7.39 -0.99
C LEU A 59 3.72 -8.53 -0.08
N GLU A 60 3.45 -8.23 1.17
CA GLU A 60 2.82 -9.14 2.12
C GLU A 60 1.36 -8.77 2.31
N LEU A 61 0.47 -9.77 2.26
CA LEU A 61 -0.93 -9.67 2.63
C LEU A 61 -1.12 -10.48 3.92
N TRP A 62 -1.73 -9.87 4.93
CA TRP A 62 -1.88 -10.46 6.26
C TRP A 62 -3.34 -10.77 6.59
N ASP A 63 -3.55 -11.76 7.45
CA ASP A 63 -4.88 -12.11 7.93
C ASP A 63 -5.50 -10.98 8.79
N LYS A 64 -6.82 -10.99 8.93
CA LYS A 64 -7.60 -9.99 9.70
C LYS A 64 -7.13 -9.84 11.15
N LYS A 65 -6.52 -10.85 11.73
CA LYS A 65 -6.05 -10.85 13.13
C LYS A 65 -4.56 -10.50 13.26
N MET A 66 -3.90 -10.20 12.15
CA MET A 66 -2.45 -9.93 12.09
C MET A 66 -1.58 -11.06 12.70
N LYS A 67 -2.03 -12.30 12.58
CA LYS A 67 -1.29 -13.47 13.09
C LYS A 67 -0.35 -14.07 12.05
N HIS A 68 -0.79 -14.13 10.79
CA HIS A 68 -0.06 -14.81 9.71
C HIS A 68 -0.03 -13.96 8.42
N CYS A 69 1.14 -13.98 7.78
CA CYS A 69 1.24 -13.53 6.39
C CYS A 69 0.59 -14.59 5.48
N VAL A 70 -0.56 -14.25 4.89
CA VAL A 70 -1.35 -15.16 4.06
C VAL A 70 -0.73 -15.32 2.68
N LYS A 71 -0.14 -14.23 2.15
CA LYS A 71 0.48 -14.22 0.82
C LYS A 71 1.66 -13.29 0.77
N LYS A 72 2.77 -13.78 0.20
CA LYS A 72 3.95 -12.99 -0.14
C LYS A 72 4.11 -12.96 -1.66
N ILE A 73 4.23 -11.78 -2.24
CA ILE A 73 4.19 -11.57 -3.69
C ILE A 73 5.42 -10.78 -4.11
N THR A 74 6.32 -11.42 -4.84
CA THR A 74 7.52 -10.80 -5.39
C THR A 74 7.14 -9.77 -6.46
N PRO A 75 7.69 -8.54 -6.44
CA PRO A 75 7.27 -7.45 -7.31
C PRO A 75 7.96 -7.51 -8.69
N ILE A 76 7.82 -8.62 -9.42
CA ILE A 76 8.47 -8.82 -10.73
C ILE A 76 7.77 -7.99 -11.82
N PHE A 77 8.50 -7.73 -12.91
CA PHE A 77 8.00 -6.98 -14.07
C PHE A 77 6.69 -7.57 -14.63
N ASN A 78 5.78 -6.70 -15.00
CA ASN A 78 4.48 -7.04 -15.59
C ASN A 78 3.55 -7.89 -14.70
N ARG A 79 3.82 -7.97 -13.39
CA ARG A 79 2.88 -8.58 -12.43
C ARG A 79 1.87 -7.55 -11.98
N VAL A 80 0.60 -7.92 -12.08
CA VAL A 80 -0.52 -7.14 -11.54
C VAL A 80 -1.04 -7.83 -10.28
N VAL A 81 -1.29 -7.03 -9.25
CA VAL A 81 -1.93 -7.50 -8.01
C VAL A 81 -3.16 -6.64 -7.76
N ILE A 82 -4.28 -7.29 -7.54
CA ILE A 82 -5.56 -6.63 -7.21
C ILE A 82 -6.03 -7.19 -5.86
N PHE A 83 -6.38 -6.32 -4.94
CA PHE A 83 -6.93 -6.73 -3.65
C PHE A 83 -7.92 -5.70 -3.10
N ASN A 84 -8.89 -6.20 -2.31
CA ASN A 84 -9.88 -5.37 -1.65
C ASN A 84 -9.24 -4.50 -0.57
N THR A 85 -9.82 -3.32 -0.36
CA THR A 85 -9.46 -2.40 0.72
C THR A 85 -10.60 -2.28 1.72
N ASN A 86 -10.30 -2.57 2.98
CA ASN A 86 -11.15 -2.37 4.14
C ASN A 86 -10.26 -2.19 5.38
N ASP A 87 -10.85 -2.06 6.57
CA ASP A 87 -10.11 -1.84 7.81
C ASP A 87 -9.16 -2.99 8.18
N PHE A 88 -9.35 -4.16 7.58
CA PHE A 88 -8.61 -5.40 7.86
C PHE A 88 -7.76 -5.89 6.69
N SER A 89 -7.67 -5.12 5.61
CA SER A 89 -6.83 -5.46 4.45
C SER A 89 -5.37 -5.08 4.74
N PHE A 90 -4.78 -5.74 5.72
CA PHE A 90 -3.41 -5.46 6.15
C PHE A 90 -2.40 -5.90 5.12
N HIS A 91 -1.57 -4.97 4.67
CA HIS A 91 -0.58 -5.22 3.64
C HIS A 91 0.61 -4.26 3.77
N GLY A 92 1.70 -4.60 3.09
CA GLY A 92 2.92 -3.78 3.05
C GLY A 92 4.06 -4.52 2.37
N ASN A 93 5.24 -3.94 2.39
CA ASN A 93 6.50 -4.59 2.01
C ASN A 93 7.54 -4.30 3.09
N PRO A 94 7.42 -4.99 4.24
CA PRO A 94 8.18 -4.66 5.45
C PRO A 94 9.65 -5.07 5.36
N GLU A 95 10.01 -5.95 4.43
CA GLU A 95 11.39 -6.33 4.20
C GLU A 95 12.12 -5.24 3.41
N LYS A 96 13.29 -4.85 3.93
CA LYS A 96 14.15 -3.89 3.25
C LYS A 96 14.59 -4.39 1.88
N ILE A 97 14.64 -3.48 0.92
CA ILE A 97 15.18 -3.76 -0.40
C ILE A 97 16.70 -3.87 -0.30
N LYS A 98 17.26 -4.99 -0.76
CA LYS A 98 18.70 -5.29 -0.78
C LYS A 98 19.12 -5.70 -2.18
N HIS A 99 18.80 -4.88 -3.18
CA HIS A 99 19.19 -5.17 -4.56
C HIS A 99 20.70 -4.97 -4.76
N PRO A 100 21.46 -5.95 -5.33
CA PRO A 100 22.91 -5.88 -5.43
C PRO A 100 23.41 -4.67 -6.23
N LYS A 101 22.69 -4.26 -7.27
CA LYS A 101 22.97 -3.05 -8.06
C LYS A 101 22.29 -1.79 -7.51
N LYS A 102 21.76 -1.82 -6.29
CA LYS A 102 21.00 -0.72 -5.66
C LYS A 102 19.84 -0.16 -6.52
N ILE A 103 19.27 -1.01 -7.40
CA ILE A 103 18.11 -0.66 -8.21
C ILE A 103 16.88 -0.52 -7.31
N SER A 104 16.09 0.52 -7.56
CA SER A 104 14.86 0.79 -6.80
C SER A 104 13.72 -0.12 -7.25
N ARG A 105 12.83 -0.45 -6.31
CA ARG A 105 11.56 -1.12 -6.58
C ARG A 105 10.53 -0.10 -7.07
N LYS A 106 9.94 -0.37 -8.23
CA LYS A 106 8.98 0.51 -8.88
C LYS A 106 7.63 -0.18 -9.07
N SER A 107 6.57 0.59 -8.89
CA SER A 107 5.21 0.14 -9.18
C SER A 107 4.31 1.31 -9.58
N ILE A 108 3.23 1.01 -10.28
CA ILE A 108 2.08 1.91 -10.46
C ILE A 108 1.00 1.42 -9.51
N ALA A 109 0.43 2.33 -8.73
CA ALA A 109 -0.70 2.07 -7.85
C ALA A 109 -1.93 2.85 -8.33
N LEU A 110 -3.01 2.12 -8.59
CA LEU A 110 -4.29 2.69 -8.98
C LEU A 110 -5.35 2.28 -7.96
N TYR A 111 -6.18 3.23 -7.57
CA TYR A 111 -7.21 3.01 -6.57
C TYR A 111 -8.59 3.21 -7.18
N TYR A 112 -9.49 2.32 -6.77
CA TYR A 112 -10.88 2.36 -7.21
C TYR A 112 -11.80 2.46 -5.99
N TYR A 113 -12.85 3.20 -6.16
CA TYR A 113 -13.80 3.58 -5.14
C TYR A 113 -15.21 3.15 -5.51
N THR A 114 -16.10 3.11 -4.52
CA THR A 114 -17.55 2.92 -4.69
C THR A 114 -18.31 3.98 -3.91
N ASN A 115 -19.50 4.31 -4.36
CA ASN A 115 -20.42 5.11 -3.58
C ASN A 115 -21.18 4.18 -2.61
N GLY A 116 -20.71 4.14 -1.37
CA GLY A 116 -21.20 3.20 -0.35
C GLY A 116 -20.51 1.83 -0.41
N ARG A 117 -20.96 0.94 0.48
CA ARG A 117 -20.55 -0.46 0.62
C ARG A 117 -21.74 -1.34 0.95
N PRO A 118 -21.70 -2.65 0.66
CA PRO A 118 -22.69 -3.59 1.19
C PRO A 118 -22.77 -3.52 2.72
N ASN A 119 -23.96 -3.72 3.29
CA ASN A 119 -24.18 -3.59 4.74
C ASN A 119 -23.26 -4.47 5.59
N ASN A 120 -22.90 -5.66 5.11
CA ASN A 120 -21.98 -6.57 5.78
C ASN A 120 -20.50 -6.17 5.68
N GLU A 121 -20.19 -5.13 4.92
CA GLU A 121 -18.84 -4.59 4.72
C GLU A 121 -18.72 -3.14 5.19
N ILE A 122 -19.73 -2.62 5.89
CA ILE A 122 -19.68 -1.28 6.48
C ILE A 122 -18.57 -1.28 7.54
N MET A 123 -17.69 -0.34 7.41
CA MET A 123 -16.59 -0.15 8.33
C MET A 123 -17.05 0.60 9.58
N ASN A 124 -16.53 0.21 10.73
CA ASN A 124 -16.93 0.81 12.00
C ASN A 124 -16.43 2.25 12.16
N GLU A 125 -15.37 2.62 11.44
CA GLU A 125 -14.77 3.94 11.52
C GLU A 125 -14.40 4.47 10.13
N ILE A 126 -14.58 5.76 9.93
CA ILE A 126 -14.09 6.46 8.74
C ILE A 126 -12.62 6.82 8.96
N ASN A 127 -11.74 6.12 8.27
CA ASN A 127 -10.30 6.38 8.31
C ASN A 127 -9.87 7.18 7.09
N GLN A 128 -9.40 8.41 7.32
CA GLN A 128 -8.81 9.26 6.28
C GLN A 128 -7.27 9.17 6.25
N THR A 129 -6.69 8.31 7.09
CA THR A 129 -5.24 8.13 7.20
C THR A 129 -4.88 6.65 7.16
N THR A 130 -3.66 6.36 6.73
CA THR A 130 -3.09 5.01 6.78
C THR A 130 -2.78 4.63 8.23
N ILE A 131 -3.22 3.44 8.66
CA ILE A 131 -3.01 2.91 10.02
C ILE A 131 -1.98 1.80 9.96
N PHE A 132 -0.82 2.01 10.58
CA PHE A 132 0.26 1.03 10.65
C PHE A 132 0.05 0.00 11.74
N GLN A 133 0.38 -1.26 11.41
CA GLN A 133 0.31 -2.41 12.31
C GLN A 133 1.71 -3.01 12.49
N LYS A 134 1.97 -3.51 13.70
CA LYS A 134 3.18 -4.24 14.02
C LYS A 134 2.99 -5.72 13.69
N ARG A 135 3.95 -6.33 12.99
CA ARG A 135 3.96 -7.78 12.80
C ARG A 135 4.28 -8.50 14.12
N PRO A 136 3.70 -9.67 14.37
CA PRO A 136 4.05 -10.46 15.56
C PRO A 136 5.54 -10.86 15.54
N ASN A 137 6.16 -10.89 16.72
CA ASN A 137 7.56 -11.31 16.92
C ASN A 137 8.60 -10.52 16.09
N THR A 138 8.31 -9.26 15.76
CA THR A 138 9.24 -8.38 15.04
C THR A 138 9.49 -7.09 15.83
N ASN A 139 10.58 -6.41 15.47
CA ASN A 139 10.90 -5.08 15.99
C ASN A 139 10.34 -3.96 15.10
N ASP A 140 9.24 -4.23 14.40
CA ASP A 140 8.60 -3.20 13.57
C ASP A 140 8.22 -2.01 14.45
N ILE A 141 8.65 -0.84 14.04
CA ILE A 141 8.28 0.42 14.72
C ILE A 141 6.91 0.83 14.19
N LYS A 142 5.96 1.14 15.07
CA LYS A 142 4.73 1.84 14.68
C LYS A 142 5.13 3.16 14.06
N SER A 143 5.17 3.24 12.73
CA SER A 143 5.45 4.51 12.06
C SER A 143 4.25 5.44 12.23
N LYS A 144 4.52 6.70 12.58
CA LYS A 144 3.51 7.76 12.56
C LYS A 144 2.98 7.92 11.14
N SER A 145 1.72 8.33 11.01
CA SER A 145 1.01 8.51 9.75
C SER A 145 1.85 9.17 8.65
N ILE A 146 1.77 8.62 7.44
CA ILE A 146 2.38 9.24 6.25
C ILE A 146 1.49 10.41 5.82
N THR A 147 2.02 11.62 5.86
CA THR A 147 1.35 12.80 5.32
C THR A 147 1.74 12.96 3.86
N TYR A 148 0.77 12.90 2.96
CA TYR A 148 0.96 13.17 1.54
C TYR A 148 0.93 14.69 1.30
N LYS A 149 1.94 15.21 0.61
CA LYS A 149 1.93 16.61 0.14
C LYS A 149 1.74 16.65 -1.37
N LYS A 150 0.76 17.42 -1.82
CA LYS A 150 0.57 17.75 -3.24
C LYS A 150 1.57 18.84 -3.62
N LEU A 151 2.50 18.56 -4.54
CA LEU A 151 3.39 19.53 -5.11
C LEU A 151 3.17 19.57 -6.63
N PHE A 152 2.75 20.72 -7.18
CA PHE A 152 2.54 20.95 -8.63
C PHE A 152 1.67 19.89 -9.33
N GLY A 153 0.56 19.48 -8.72
CA GLY A 153 -0.36 18.49 -9.30
C GLY A 153 0.15 17.06 -9.31
N LYS A 154 1.36 16.79 -8.84
CA LYS A 154 1.94 15.44 -8.69
C LYS A 154 2.04 15.09 -7.21
N PHE A 155 1.68 13.86 -6.86
CA PHE A 155 1.86 13.36 -5.50
C PHE A 155 3.27 12.78 -5.35
N TYR A 156 4.02 13.32 -4.38
CA TYR A 156 5.29 12.74 -3.96
C TYR A 156 5.14 12.20 -2.54
N ILE A 157 5.48 10.95 -2.34
CA ILE A 157 5.64 10.39 -1.00
C ILE A 157 6.97 10.93 -0.45
N LYS A 158 6.91 11.98 0.36
CA LYS A 158 8.08 12.42 1.12
C LYS A 158 8.20 11.52 2.34
N LYS A 159 9.00 10.46 2.21
CA LYS A 159 9.31 9.57 3.31
C LYS A 159 10.15 10.34 4.33
N LYS A 160 9.56 10.75 5.44
CA LYS A 160 10.31 11.09 6.63
C LYS A 160 10.52 9.78 7.39
N ILE A 161 11.61 9.10 7.09
CA ILE A 161 12.13 8.04 7.96
C ILE A 161 12.66 8.79 9.18
N ILE A 162 12.00 8.62 10.31
CA ILE A 162 12.57 8.99 11.60
C ILE A 162 13.23 7.71 12.10
N LEU A 163 14.54 7.77 12.17
CA LEU A 163 15.39 6.81 12.86
C LEU A 163 14.99 6.67 14.32
#